data_8bf74b35fa7118170372c595f251c6a0
#
_entry.id   8bf74b35fa7118170372c595f251c6a0
#
_cell.length_a   1.000
_cell.length_b   1.000
_cell.length_c   1.000
_cell.angle_alpha   90.00
_cell.angle_beta   90.00
_cell.angle_gamma   90.00
#
_symmetry.space_group_name_H-M   'P 1'
#
loop_
_entity.id
_entity.type
_entity.pdbx_description
1 polymer ?
#
loop_
_entity_poly.entity_id
_entity_poly.type
_entity_poly.pdbx_seq_one_letter_code
_entity_poly.pdbx_strand_id
1 'polypeptide(L)'
;PADNKLLKNCLIASDKVIIPVTADRYAIQGLSELNRTIVGVKKRNNPNLEVAGLLLVKYKSRQLLAQEVKASLEEIAKQLNTKVFCTTIRESIAVQKAQATRTTLMNFEPKCNAAIDYVQFAEELIKE
;
A
#
# COMPACT_ATOMS: atom_id res chain seq x y z
N PRO A 1 5.20 11.60 -10.10
CA PRO A 1 6.35 10.76 -10.39
C PRO A 1 7.08 10.33 -9.11
N ALA A 2 7.56 9.09 -9.12
CA ALA A 2 8.17 8.48 -7.94
C ALA A 2 9.54 9.07 -7.57
N ASP A 3 10.11 9.88 -8.43
CA ASP A 3 11.47 10.43 -8.23
C ASP A 3 11.42 11.94 -7.98
N ASN A 4 10.78 12.36 -6.91
CA ASN A 4 10.75 13.76 -6.51
C ASN A 4 11.42 13.95 -5.14
N LYS A 5 11.82 15.18 -4.87
CA LYS A 5 12.52 15.54 -3.62
C LYS A 5 11.65 15.33 -2.39
N LEU A 6 10.35 15.55 -2.49
CA LEU A 6 9.43 15.36 -1.36
C LEU A 6 9.38 13.88 -0.97
N LEU A 7 9.25 12.98 -1.93
CA LEU A 7 9.25 11.55 -1.67
C LEU A 7 10.56 11.11 -1.01
N LYS A 8 11.70 11.56 -1.56
CA LYS A 8 13.01 11.21 -1.00
C LYS A 8 13.17 11.72 0.44
N ASN A 9 12.73 12.95 0.70
CA ASN A 9 12.79 13.51 2.07
C ASN A 9 11.94 12.69 3.04
N CYS A 10 10.74 12.28 2.64
CA CYS A 10 9.88 11.43 3.46
C CYS A 10 10.54 10.08 3.75
N LEU A 11 11.14 9.45 2.74
CA LEU A 11 11.82 8.16 2.91
C LEU A 11 13.05 8.26 3.81
N ILE A 12 13.80 9.34 3.69
CA ILE A 12 14.98 9.59 4.55
C ILE A 12 14.57 9.72 6.01
N ALA A 13 13.43 10.34 6.28
CA ALA A 13 12.93 10.60 7.63
C ALA A 13 12.15 9.43 8.23
N SER A 14 11.80 8.43 7.43
CA SER A 14 10.91 7.35 7.85
C SER A 14 11.67 6.17 8.44
N ASP A 15 11.01 5.45 9.34
CA ASP A 15 11.50 4.17 9.85
C ASP A 15 10.97 3.01 9.02
N LYS A 16 9.70 3.08 8.63
CA LYS A 16 9.02 2.06 7.85
C LYS A 16 8.17 2.66 6.75
N VAL A 17 8.02 1.92 5.67
CA VAL A 17 7.19 2.30 4.51
C VAL A 17 6.11 1.26 4.31
N ILE A 18 4.88 1.70 4.14
CA ILE A 18 3.76 0.89 3.65
C ILE A 18 3.47 1.36 2.24
N ILE A 19 3.44 0.43 1.30
CA ILE A 19 3.22 0.76 -0.13
C ILE A 19 1.82 0.30 -0.53
N PRO A 20 0.86 1.23 -0.70
CA PRO A 20 -0.44 0.87 -1.25
C PRO A 20 -0.33 0.60 -2.75
N VAL A 21 -0.95 -0.47 -3.21
CA VAL A 21 -0.87 -0.94 -4.60
C VAL A 21 -2.27 -1.30 -5.08
N THR A 22 -2.66 -0.79 -6.23
CA THR A 22 -3.89 -1.23 -6.90
C THR A 22 -3.63 -2.51 -7.69
N ALA A 23 -4.65 -3.38 -7.79
CA ALA A 23 -4.51 -4.66 -8.49
C ALA A 23 -4.71 -4.48 -10.01
N ASP A 24 -3.75 -3.80 -10.66
CA ASP A 24 -3.75 -3.57 -12.10
C ASP A 24 -2.36 -3.79 -12.70
N ARG A 25 -2.29 -3.76 -14.03
CA ARG A 25 -1.04 -4.04 -14.76
C ARG A 25 0.07 -3.03 -14.52
N TYR A 26 -0.29 -1.79 -14.20
CA TYR A 26 0.68 -0.71 -13.99
C TYR A 26 1.32 -0.75 -12.61
N ALA A 27 0.70 -1.46 -11.67
CA ALA A 27 1.19 -1.56 -10.30
C ALA A 27 2.59 -2.14 -10.23
N ILE A 28 2.87 -3.16 -11.03
CA ILE A 28 4.18 -3.84 -11.05
C ILE A 28 5.28 -2.88 -11.52
N GLN A 29 5.00 -2.12 -12.58
CA GLN A 29 5.96 -1.14 -13.11
C GLN A 29 6.23 -0.02 -12.11
N GLY A 30 5.17 0.55 -11.54
CA GLY A 30 5.30 1.61 -10.53
C GLY A 30 6.05 1.13 -9.30
N LEU A 31 5.82 -0.10 -8.89
CA LEU A 31 6.51 -0.71 -7.75
C LEU A 31 8.01 -0.87 -8.02
N SER A 32 8.40 -1.27 -9.22
CA SER A 32 9.80 -1.39 -9.60
C SER A 32 10.53 -0.05 -9.53
N GLU A 33 9.89 1.02 -10.02
CA GLU A 33 10.45 2.37 -9.98
C GLU A 33 10.59 2.87 -8.54
N LEU A 34 9.56 2.67 -7.72
CA LEU A 34 9.60 3.04 -6.31
C LEU A 34 10.68 2.28 -5.57
N ASN A 35 10.84 1.00 -5.86
CA ASN A 35 11.87 0.18 -5.23
C ASN A 35 13.28 0.71 -5.50
N ARG A 36 13.56 1.19 -6.71
CA ARG A 36 14.84 1.81 -7.03
C ARG A 36 15.10 3.03 -6.14
N THR A 37 14.08 3.85 -5.94
CA THR A 37 14.18 5.03 -5.07
C THR A 37 14.44 4.61 -3.63
N ILE A 38 13.74 3.62 -3.12
CA ILE A 38 13.90 3.10 -1.75
C ILE A 38 15.30 2.52 -1.56
N VAL A 39 15.77 1.71 -2.49
CA VAL A 39 17.12 1.13 -2.43
C VAL A 39 18.18 2.23 -2.41
N GLY A 40 18.03 3.25 -3.24
CA GLY A 40 18.94 4.39 -3.27
C GLY A 40 18.97 5.15 -1.94
N VAL A 41 17.81 5.40 -1.34
CA VAL A 41 17.72 6.07 -0.03
C VAL A 41 18.35 5.22 1.08
N LYS A 42 18.07 3.93 1.11
CA LYS A 42 18.67 3.01 2.09
C LYS A 42 20.20 3.01 1.98
N LYS A 43 20.71 3.02 0.79
CA LYS A 43 22.17 2.96 0.55
C LYS A 43 22.89 4.25 0.94
N ARG A 44 22.27 5.41 0.69
CA ARG A 44 22.93 6.71 0.80
C ARG A 44 22.61 7.48 2.08
N ASN A 45 21.37 7.36 2.59
CA ASN A 45 20.88 8.28 3.63
C ASN A 45 20.24 7.58 4.84
N ASN A 46 19.56 6.43 4.64
CA ASN A 46 18.78 5.80 5.70
C ASN A 46 18.87 4.27 5.61
N PRO A 47 19.97 3.67 6.09
CA PRO A 47 20.17 2.23 6.01
C PRO A 47 19.17 1.41 6.84
N ASN A 48 18.51 2.02 7.82
CA ASN A 48 17.55 1.34 8.68
C ASN A 48 16.10 1.37 8.15
N LEU A 49 15.88 2.03 7.02
CA LEU A 49 14.55 2.07 6.42
C LEU A 49 14.09 0.67 6.02
N GLU A 50 12.87 0.30 6.43
CA GLU A 50 12.28 -0.99 6.11
C GLU A 50 10.97 -0.81 5.34
N VAL A 51 10.72 -1.66 4.36
CA VAL A 51 9.41 -1.77 3.73
C VAL A 51 8.58 -2.75 4.57
N ALA A 52 7.59 -2.24 5.29
CA ALA A 52 6.74 -3.05 6.15
C ALA A 52 5.88 -4.02 5.35
N GLY A 53 5.44 -3.64 4.17
CA GLY A 53 4.68 -4.50 3.28
C GLY A 53 3.97 -3.75 2.18
N LEU A 54 3.36 -4.53 1.30
CA LEU A 54 2.52 -4.05 0.21
C LEU A 54 1.06 -4.23 0.61
N LEU A 55 0.26 -3.17 0.49
CA LEU A 55 -1.16 -3.20 0.84
C LEU A 55 -1.99 -3.08 -0.44
N LEU A 56 -2.74 -4.13 -0.78
CA LEU A 56 -3.66 -4.08 -1.91
C LEU A 56 -4.86 -3.22 -1.56
N VAL A 57 -5.09 -2.17 -2.36
CA VAL A 57 -6.22 -1.24 -2.20
C VAL A 57 -7.11 -1.26 -3.43
N LYS A 58 -8.34 -0.80 -3.29
CA LYS A 58 -9.37 -0.84 -4.35
C LYS A 58 -9.53 -2.25 -4.91
N TYR A 59 -9.44 -3.25 -4.03
CA TYR A 59 -9.41 -4.66 -4.40
C TYR A 59 -10.82 -5.18 -4.70
N LYS A 60 -10.92 -5.93 -5.79
CA LYS A 60 -12.16 -6.62 -6.22
C LYS A 60 -11.86 -8.11 -6.30
N SER A 61 -12.12 -8.84 -5.23
CA SER A 61 -11.74 -10.24 -5.08
C SER A 61 -12.37 -11.19 -6.13
N ARG A 62 -13.48 -10.78 -6.71
CA ARG A 62 -14.18 -11.60 -7.73
C ARG A 62 -13.55 -11.50 -9.12
N GLN A 63 -12.66 -10.54 -9.35
CA GLN A 63 -12.01 -10.40 -10.65
C GLN A 63 -10.79 -11.31 -10.73
N LEU A 64 -10.73 -12.11 -11.80
CA LEU A 64 -9.60 -13.01 -12.05
C LEU A 64 -8.28 -12.24 -12.16
N LEU A 65 -8.31 -11.09 -12.84
CA LEU A 65 -7.12 -10.23 -12.97
C LEU A 65 -6.58 -9.80 -11.61
N ALA A 66 -7.46 -9.46 -10.66
CA ALA A 66 -7.03 -9.06 -9.32
C ALA A 66 -6.30 -10.19 -8.60
N GLN A 67 -6.76 -11.43 -8.75
CA GLN A 67 -6.12 -12.60 -8.15
C GLN A 67 -4.74 -12.87 -8.79
N GLU A 68 -4.65 -12.76 -10.10
CA GLU A 68 -3.38 -12.93 -10.83
C GLU A 68 -2.35 -11.87 -10.43
N VAL A 69 -2.77 -10.61 -10.34
CA VAL A 69 -1.89 -9.51 -9.92
C VAL A 69 -1.44 -9.72 -8.47
N LYS A 70 -2.33 -10.18 -7.59
CA LYS A 70 -1.97 -10.49 -6.21
C LYS A 70 -0.86 -11.54 -6.13
N ALA A 71 -0.98 -12.62 -6.90
CA ALA A 71 0.04 -13.67 -6.95
C ALA A 71 1.37 -13.12 -7.46
N SER A 72 1.35 -12.28 -8.49
CA SER A 72 2.55 -11.64 -9.02
C SER A 72 3.20 -10.71 -7.99
N LEU A 73 2.41 -9.97 -7.23
CA LEU A 73 2.91 -9.08 -6.19
C LEU A 73 3.55 -9.86 -5.04
N GLU A 74 3.04 -11.03 -4.70
CA GLU A 74 3.65 -11.90 -3.69
C GLU A 74 5.06 -12.33 -4.10
N GLU A 75 5.26 -12.68 -5.37
CA GLU A 75 6.57 -12.99 -5.91
C GLU A 75 7.52 -11.79 -5.86
N ILE A 76 7.04 -10.62 -6.27
CA ILE A 76 7.83 -9.39 -6.23
C ILE A 76 8.18 -9.02 -4.79
N ALA A 77 7.25 -9.17 -3.85
CA ALA A 77 7.51 -8.90 -2.44
C ALA A 77 8.66 -9.75 -1.89
N LYS A 78 8.74 -11.01 -2.28
CA LYS A 78 9.87 -11.87 -1.90
C LYS A 78 11.18 -11.34 -2.43
N GLN A 79 11.21 -10.89 -3.69
CA GLN A 79 12.41 -10.30 -4.29
C GLN A 79 12.84 -9.01 -3.61
N LEU A 80 11.88 -8.22 -3.09
CA LEU A 80 12.12 -6.97 -2.40
C LEU A 80 12.38 -7.15 -0.89
N ASN A 81 12.43 -8.39 -0.43
CA ASN A 81 12.59 -8.73 0.97
C ASN A 81 11.50 -8.13 1.87
N THR A 82 10.28 -8.18 1.39
CA THR A 82 9.08 -7.71 2.10
C THR A 82 7.94 -8.71 1.90
N LYS A 83 6.73 -8.30 2.24
CA LYS A 83 5.54 -9.15 2.15
C LYS A 83 4.36 -8.38 1.60
N VAL A 84 3.33 -9.10 1.16
CA VAL A 84 2.01 -8.53 0.91
C VAL A 84 1.18 -8.75 2.17
N PHE A 85 0.55 -7.70 2.69
CA PHE A 85 -0.32 -7.83 3.86
C PHE A 85 -1.48 -8.77 3.56
N CYS A 86 -1.90 -9.53 4.56
CA CYS A 86 -3.04 -10.45 4.44
C CYS A 86 -4.34 -9.70 4.21
N THR A 87 -4.49 -8.53 4.85
CA THR A 87 -5.65 -7.67 4.67
C THR A 87 -5.59 -6.96 3.32
N THR A 88 -6.71 -6.94 2.61
CA THR A 88 -6.88 -6.13 1.40
C THR A 88 -7.96 -5.08 1.65
N ILE A 89 -7.81 -3.92 1.05
CA ILE A 89 -8.81 -2.85 1.17
C ILE A 89 -9.72 -2.91 -0.04
N ARG A 90 -10.96 -3.32 0.16
CA ARG A 90 -11.95 -3.44 -0.90
C ARG A 90 -12.35 -2.07 -1.42
N GLU A 91 -12.65 -2.00 -2.71
CA GLU A 91 -13.17 -0.78 -3.31
C GLU A 91 -14.51 -0.41 -2.67
N SER A 92 -14.70 0.88 -2.39
CA SER A 92 -15.92 1.37 -1.76
C SER A 92 -16.23 2.79 -2.22
N ILE A 93 -17.46 3.02 -2.65
CA ILE A 93 -17.95 4.36 -2.99
C ILE A 93 -17.97 5.28 -1.76
N ALA A 94 -18.12 4.72 -0.56
CA ALA A 94 -18.11 5.47 0.69
C ALA A 94 -16.81 6.28 0.88
N VAL A 95 -15.68 5.77 0.41
CA VAL A 95 -14.41 6.50 0.47
C VAL A 95 -14.49 7.81 -0.32
N GLN A 96 -15.01 7.75 -1.55
CA GLN A 96 -15.17 8.93 -2.39
C GLN A 96 -16.17 9.92 -1.79
N LYS A 97 -17.26 9.44 -1.24
CA LYS A 97 -18.28 10.27 -0.60
C LYS A 97 -17.75 10.95 0.66
N ALA A 98 -16.97 10.23 1.46
CA ALA A 98 -16.33 10.79 2.65
C ALA A 98 -15.36 11.91 2.27
N GLN A 99 -14.57 11.73 1.22
CA GLN A 99 -13.68 12.76 0.69
C GLN A 99 -14.44 13.98 0.23
N ALA A 100 -15.54 13.79 -0.51
CA ALA A 100 -16.36 14.90 -1.03
C ALA A 100 -16.99 15.73 0.10
N THR A 101 -17.36 15.09 1.22
CA THR A 101 -17.94 15.76 2.39
C THR A 101 -16.89 16.21 3.40
N ARG A 102 -15.61 16.00 3.12
CA ARG A 102 -14.48 16.33 4.02
C ARG A 102 -14.65 15.72 5.41
N THR A 103 -15.10 14.50 5.45
CA THR A 103 -15.34 13.74 6.67
C THR A 103 -14.42 12.52 6.68
N THR A 104 -14.01 12.06 7.85
CA THR A 104 -13.25 10.80 7.92
C THR A 104 -14.17 9.64 7.55
N LEU A 105 -13.61 8.60 6.97
CA LEU A 105 -14.37 7.41 6.60
C LEU A 105 -15.07 6.79 7.81
N MET A 106 -14.40 6.75 8.95
CA MET A 106 -14.95 6.20 10.20
C MET A 106 -16.16 7.00 10.72
N ASN A 107 -16.15 8.32 10.53
CA ASN A 107 -17.27 9.16 10.92
C ASN A 107 -18.39 9.13 9.88
N PHE A 108 -18.04 8.99 8.60
CA PHE A 108 -19.02 9.00 7.51
C PHE A 108 -19.82 7.70 7.44
N GLU A 109 -19.14 6.56 7.39
CA GLU A 109 -19.77 5.25 7.26
C GLU A 109 -18.88 4.15 7.88
N PRO A 110 -18.91 4.02 9.22
CA PRO A 110 -18.02 3.11 9.93
C PRO A 110 -18.26 1.62 9.61
N LYS A 111 -19.43 1.29 9.08
CA LYS A 111 -19.79 -0.10 8.74
C LYS A 111 -19.55 -0.45 7.28
N CYS A 112 -19.04 0.47 6.45
CA CYS A 112 -18.74 0.14 5.07
C CYS A 112 -17.55 -0.84 4.99
N ASN A 113 -17.46 -1.57 3.87
CA ASN A 113 -16.44 -2.61 3.71
C ASN A 113 -15.01 -2.05 3.84
N ALA A 114 -14.74 -0.89 3.25
CA ALA A 114 -13.41 -0.27 3.34
C ALA A 114 -13.07 0.13 4.77
N ALA A 115 -14.02 0.67 5.55
CA ALA A 115 -13.79 1.03 6.95
C ALA A 115 -13.43 -0.20 7.78
N ILE A 116 -14.15 -1.30 7.59
CA ILE A 116 -13.87 -2.58 8.24
C ILE A 116 -12.47 -3.07 7.87
N ASP A 117 -12.12 -2.99 6.59
CA ASP A 117 -10.83 -3.46 6.10
C ASP A 117 -9.66 -2.63 6.68
N TYR A 118 -9.81 -1.32 6.80
CA TYR A 118 -8.78 -0.47 7.41
C TYR A 118 -8.58 -0.78 8.89
N VAL A 119 -9.65 -1.10 9.62
CA VAL A 119 -9.52 -1.54 11.02
C VAL A 119 -8.75 -2.86 11.10
N GLN A 120 -9.07 -3.82 10.24
CA GLN A 120 -8.35 -5.10 10.17
C GLN A 120 -6.88 -4.90 9.81
N PHE A 121 -6.61 -4.00 8.87
CA PHE A 121 -5.23 -3.69 8.48
C PHE A 121 -4.44 -3.09 9.67
N ALA A 122 -5.04 -2.15 10.39
CA ALA A 122 -4.40 -1.56 11.57
C ALA A 122 -4.08 -2.63 12.62
N GLU A 123 -4.99 -3.58 12.85
CA GLU A 123 -4.75 -4.68 13.77
C GLU A 123 -3.60 -5.59 13.30
N GLU A 124 -3.54 -5.90 12.01
CA GLU A 124 -2.46 -6.69 11.42
C GLU A 124 -1.11 -5.97 11.58
N LEU A 125 -1.08 -4.67 11.31
CA LEU A 125 0.14 -3.87 11.40
C LEU A 125 0.67 -3.76 12.83
N ILE A 126 -0.22 -3.59 13.81
CA ILE A 126 0.16 -3.44 15.22
C ILE A 126 0.74 -4.74 15.78
N LYS A 127 0.29 -5.89 15.30
CA LYS A 127 0.77 -7.20 15.78
C LYS A 127 2.15 -7.59 15.26
N GLU A 128 2.74 -6.81 14.39
CA GLU A 128 4.07 -7.10 13.85
C GLU A 128 5.21 -6.65 14.75
#